data_81958c7b8992c91f9a00eb907176f0b0
#
_entry.id   81958c7b8992c91f9a00eb907176f0b0
#
_cell.length_a   1.000
_cell.length_b   1.000
_cell.length_c   1.000
_cell.angle_alpha   90.00
_cell.angle_beta   90.00
_cell.angle_gamma   90.00
#
_symmetry.space_group_name_H-M   'P 1'
#
loop_
_entity.id
_entity.type
_entity.pdbx_description
1 polymer ?
#
loop_
_entity_poly.entity_id
_entity_poly.type
_entity_poly.pdbx_seq_one_letter_code
_entity_poly.pdbx_strand_id
1 'polypeptide(L)'
;ALPISRGIIVDNKGVKSYFDYSWSEQRERSKIYEADFDKDGIEEVAFIMAGGHGTGVSVERLIIFLLMDESGQFIAYEFTGETLQQEFEKIYDFQVDIGNWELRVIKDGNVERILDWENSSSYYRDGEFQIDYLNLISYEILDEKILMNMEVCIWTNIGGPGKGFPNDGGKFCFNVAYENGMFRLE
;
A
#
# COMPACT_ATOMS: atom_id res chain seq x y z
N ALA A 1 -8.65 33.95 7.77
CA ALA A 1 -8.73 32.56 8.20
C ALA A 1 -7.31 32.00 8.17
N LEU A 2 -6.74 31.65 9.32
CA LEU A 2 -5.49 30.91 9.37
C LEU A 2 -5.76 29.50 8.83
N PRO A 3 -4.89 28.94 7.98
CA PRO A 3 -5.03 27.56 7.59
C PRO A 3 -4.94 26.71 8.86
N ILE A 4 -5.97 25.94 9.14
CA ILE A 4 -5.92 24.96 10.23
C ILE A 4 -4.88 23.94 9.76
N SER A 5 -3.71 23.90 10.42
CA SER A 5 -2.70 22.88 10.17
C SER A 5 -3.35 21.52 10.45
N ARG A 6 -3.46 20.70 9.42
CA ARG A 6 -4.00 19.35 9.51
C ARG A 6 -2.81 18.44 9.79
N GLY A 7 -2.65 18.00 11.04
CA GLY A 7 -1.53 17.16 11.41
C GLY A 7 -1.92 16.16 12.49
N ILE A 8 -1.01 15.24 12.74
CA ILE A 8 -1.09 14.27 13.83
C ILE A 8 -0.18 14.74 14.96
N ILE A 9 -0.69 14.68 16.18
CA ILE A 9 0.11 14.88 17.37
C ILE A 9 0.15 13.54 18.10
N VAL A 10 1.34 13.01 18.28
CA VAL A 10 1.59 11.84 19.12
C VAL A 10 2.17 12.34 20.44
N ASP A 11 1.53 11.97 21.57
CA ASP A 11 1.90 12.44 22.92
C ASP A 11 2.39 11.23 23.73
N ASN A 12 3.63 11.28 24.16
CA ASN A 12 4.21 10.31 25.09
C ASN A 12 4.50 11.01 26.43
N LYS A 13 3.63 10.83 27.42
CA LYS A 13 3.79 11.36 28.79
C LYS A 13 4.13 12.86 28.81
N GLY A 14 3.52 13.64 27.91
CA GLY A 14 3.72 15.09 27.81
C GLY A 14 4.77 15.52 26.80
N VAL A 15 5.54 14.60 26.22
CA VAL A 15 6.43 14.88 25.08
C VAL A 15 5.62 14.74 23.79
N LYS A 16 5.47 15.85 23.07
CA LYS A 16 4.63 15.89 21.86
C LYS A 16 5.46 15.94 20.61
N SER A 17 5.22 14.98 19.72
CA SER A 17 5.74 14.98 18.36
C SER A 17 4.62 15.40 17.39
N TYR A 18 4.90 16.36 16.51
CA TYR A 18 3.96 16.87 15.53
C TYR A 18 4.36 16.42 14.13
N PHE A 19 3.37 15.89 13.40
CA PHE A 19 3.55 15.41 12.03
C PHE A 19 2.55 16.12 11.12
N ASP A 20 3.03 16.72 10.04
CA ASP A 20 2.20 17.41 9.06
C ASP A 20 1.71 16.41 8.00
N TYR A 21 0.47 15.95 8.20
CA TYR A 21 -0.21 15.07 7.25
C TYR A 21 -1.46 15.75 6.71
N SER A 22 -1.58 15.79 5.39
CA SER A 22 -2.83 16.22 4.75
C SER A 22 -3.79 15.04 4.64
N TRP A 23 -4.97 15.16 5.22
CA TRP A 23 -6.03 14.14 5.11
C TRP A 23 -7.06 14.54 4.06
N SER A 24 -7.62 13.53 3.40
CA SER A 24 -8.91 13.70 2.73
C SER A 24 -10.04 13.84 3.78
N GLU A 25 -11.21 14.31 3.39
CA GLU A 25 -12.34 14.57 4.30
C GLU A 25 -12.92 13.31 4.99
N GLN A 26 -12.40 12.12 4.69
CA GLN A 26 -12.90 10.82 5.19
C GLN A 26 -12.31 10.41 6.54
N ARG A 27 -12.24 11.32 7.50
CA ARG A 27 -11.70 11.07 8.85
C ARG A 27 -12.38 9.91 9.59
N GLU A 28 -13.64 9.66 9.32
CA GLU A 28 -14.46 8.64 10.00
C GLU A 28 -14.00 7.19 9.73
N ARG A 29 -13.12 6.98 8.75
CA ARG A 29 -12.56 5.66 8.39
C ARG A 29 -11.15 5.42 8.90
N SER A 30 -10.58 6.38 9.61
CA SER A 30 -9.23 6.22 10.16
C SER A 30 -9.28 5.37 11.43
N LYS A 31 -8.26 4.53 11.62
CA LYS A 31 -8.13 3.60 12.74
C LYS A 31 -6.79 3.83 13.40
N ILE A 32 -6.74 3.70 14.72
CA ILE A 32 -5.53 3.82 15.54
C ILE A 32 -5.36 2.52 16.31
N TYR A 33 -4.13 2.03 16.37
CA TYR A 33 -3.76 0.83 17.10
C TYR A 33 -2.48 1.11 17.89
N GLU A 34 -2.37 0.48 19.05
CA GLU A 34 -1.17 0.51 19.88
C GLU A 34 -0.72 -0.93 20.09
N ALA A 35 0.53 -1.23 19.75
CA ALA A 35 1.16 -2.54 19.95
C ALA A 35 2.68 -2.43 19.73
N ASP A 36 3.40 -3.43 20.20
CA ASP A 36 4.85 -3.58 19.97
C ASP A 36 5.10 -4.19 18.58
N PHE A 37 5.06 -3.34 17.55
CA PHE A 37 5.17 -3.77 16.15
C PHE A 37 6.60 -4.12 15.72
N ASP A 38 7.61 -3.54 16.37
CA ASP A 38 9.01 -3.80 16.07
C ASP A 38 9.68 -4.80 17.02
N LYS A 39 8.93 -5.26 18.04
CA LYS A 39 9.32 -6.26 19.04
C LYS A 39 10.50 -5.84 19.93
N ASP A 40 10.60 -4.57 20.22
CA ASP A 40 11.62 -4.02 21.13
C ASP A 40 11.15 -3.93 22.59
N GLY A 41 9.87 -4.24 22.86
CA GLY A 41 9.22 -4.19 24.16
C GLY A 41 8.57 -2.86 24.49
N ILE A 42 8.52 -1.94 23.53
CA ILE A 42 7.83 -0.64 23.63
C ILE A 42 6.66 -0.65 22.66
N GLU A 43 5.51 -0.13 23.06
CA GLU A 43 4.35 -0.02 22.17
C GLU A 43 4.48 1.17 21.23
N GLU A 44 4.31 0.91 19.92
CA GLU A 44 4.18 1.91 18.87
C GLU A 44 2.72 2.25 18.62
N VAL A 45 2.54 3.33 17.86
CA VAL A 45 1.22 3.74 17.36
C VAL A 45 1.16 3.52 15.86
N ALA A 46 0.28 2.63 15.41
CA ALA A 46 -0.06 2.48 14.01
C ALA A 46 -1.35 3.24 13.68
N PHE A 47 -1.30 4.05 12.64
CA PHE A 47 -2.41 4.84 12.17
C PHE A 47 -2.76 4.46 10.74
N ILE A 48 -3.95 3.89 10.52
CA ILE A 48 -4.48 3.58 9.20
C ILE A 48 -5.42 4.71 8.79
N MET A 49 -5.10 5.35 7.69
CA MET A 49 -5.75 6.53 7.18
C MET A 49 -6.33 6.27 5.80
N ALA A 50 -7.59 6.66 5.55
CA ALA A 50 -8.15 6.65 4.21
C ALA A 50 -7.41 7.67 3.33
N GLY A 51 -6.68 7.19 2.33
CA GLY A 51 -5.86 8.02 1.43
C GLY A 51 -6.59 8.51 0.20
N GLY A 52 -7.48 7.69 -0.36
CA GLY A 52 -8.27 8.03 -1.55
C GLY A 52 -9.43 7.07 -1.74
N HIS A 53 -10.52 7.57 -2.34
CA HIS A 53 -11.69 6.76 -2.66
C HIS A 53 -12.35 7.27 -3.93
N GLY A 54 -12.65 6.35 -4.84
CA GLY A 54 -13.31 6.66 -6.11
C GLY A 54 -13.70 5.39 -6.86
N THR A 55 -14.15 5.52 -8.09
CA THR A 55 -14.45 4.36 -8.92
C THR A 55 -13.17 3.57 -9.22
N GLY A 56 -13.06 2.37 -8.66
CA GLY A 56 -11.90 1.49 -8.82
C GLY A 56 -10.66 1.93 -8.02
N VAL A 57 -10.80 2.85 -7.07
CA VAL A 57 -9.70 3.31 -6.20
C VAL A 57 -10.17 3.30 -4.76
N SER A 58 -9.46 2.57 -3.90
CA SER A 58 -9.65 2.58 -2.45
C SER A 58 -8.29 2.34 -1.79
N VAL A 59 -7.63 3.42 -1.41
CA VAL A 59 -6.28 3.36 -0.86
C VAL A 59 -6.31 3.77 0.60
N GLU A 60 -5.86 2.87 1.45
CA GLU A 60 -5.48 3.19 2.82
C GLU A 60 -3.98 3.47 2.89
N ARG A 61 -3.57 4.31 3.81
CA ARG A 61 -2.17 4.61 4.13
C ARG A 61 -1.90 4.13 5.55
N LEU A 62 -0.78 3.44 5.72
CA LEU A 62 -0.30 3.02 7.01
C LEU A 62 0.85 3.94 7.44
N ILE A 63 0.73 4.49 8.64
CA ILE A 63 1.78 5.29 9.29
C ILE A 63 2.06 4.64 10.64
N ILE A 64 3.31 4.31 10.89
CA ILE A 64 3.75 3.75 12.17
C ILE A 64 4.65 4.78 12.84
N PHE A 65 4.32 5.15 14.08
CA PHE A 65 5.08 6.07 14.89
C PHE A 65 5.94 5.29 15.86
N LEU A 66 7.23 5.23 15.57
CA LEU A 66 8.25 4.58 16.41
C LEU A 66 8.81 5.57 17.43
N LEU A 67 8.99 5.14 18.65
CA LEU A 67 9.70 5.92 19.66
C LEU A 67 11.20 5.91 19.36
N MET A 68 11.82 7.07 19.19
CA MET A 68 13.22 7.15 18.74
C MET A 68 14.22 6.71 19.81
N ASP A 69 13.97 7.08 21.05
CA ASP A 69 14.88 6.87 22.17
C ASP A 69 14.24 7.32 23.49
N GLU A 70 15.05 7.40 24.53
CA GLU A 70 14.64 7.89 25.85
C GLU A 70 14.17 9.38 25.86
N SER A 71 14.36 10.12 24.77
CA SER A 71 13.85 11.51 24.66
C SER A 71 12.33 11.58 24.61
N GLY A 72 11.67 10.47 24.27
CA GLY A 72 10.23 10.38 24.11
C GLY A 72 9.69 10.97 22.80
N GLN A 73 10.57 11.29 21.86
CA GLN A 73 10.17 11.75 20.54
C GLN A 73 9.85 10.57 19.63
N PHE A 74 8.87 10.76 18.73
CA PHE A 74 8.51 9.79 17.71
C PHE A 74 9.08 10.16 16.36
N ILE A 75 9.39 9.13 15.57
CA ILE A 75 9.55 9.23 14.11
C ILE A 75 8.36 8.56 13.44
N ALA A 76 7.98 9.02 12.26
CA ALA A 76 6.94 8.39 11.47
C ALA A 76 7.57 7.56 10.35
N TYR A 77 7.14 6.31 10.25
CA TYR A 77 7.43 5.46 9.12
C TYR A 77 6.15 5.29 8.28
N GLU A 78 6.22 5.57 7.01
CA GLU A 78 5.09 5.46 6.11
C GLU A 78 5.45 4.68 4.85
N PHE A 79 4.59 3.72 4.48
CA PHE A 79 4.62 3.14 3.15
C PHE A 79 3.97 4.13 2.17
N THR A 80 4.79 4.86 1.44
CA THR A 80 4.35 5.69 0.32
C THR A 80 4.14 4.83 -0.92
N GLY A 81 3.45 5.37 -1.92
CA GLY A 81 3.23 4.65 -3.18
C GLY A 81 4.51 4.11 -3.79
N GLU A 82 5.57 4.92 -3.87
CA GLU A 82 6.86 4.52 -4.42
C GLU A 82 7.57 3.45 -3.56
N THR A 83 7.61 3.64 -2.25
CA THR A 83 8.24 2.68 -1.34
C THR A 83 7.51 1.34 -1.36
N LEU A 84 6.18 1.38 -1.38
CA LEU A 84 5.35 0.18 -1.46
C LEU A 84 5.57 -0.58 -2.76
N GLN A 85 5.63 0.12 -3.88
CA GLN A 85 5.92 -0.47 -5.18
C GLN A 85 7.30 -1.14 -5.18
N GLN A 86 8.32 -0.48 -4.66
CA GLN A 86 9.68 -1.04 -4.56
C GLN A 86 9.75 -2.28 -3.68
N GLU A 87 9.03 -2.31 -2.55
CA GLU A 87 8.97 -3.52 -1.71
C GLU A 87 8.23 -4.65 -2.41
N PHE A 88 7.14 -4.36 -3.10
CA PHE A 88 6.39 -5.33 -3.87
C PHE A 88 7.20 -5.94 -5.01
N GLU A 89 7.90 -5.12 -5.80
CA GLU A 89 8.74 -5.54 -6.92
C GLU A 89 9.97 -6.37 -6.50
N LYS A 90 10.34 -6.37 -5.22
CA LYS A 90 11.36 -7.30 -4.69
C LYS A 90 10.83 -8.73 -4.53
N ILE A 91 9.52 -8.87 -4.32
CA ILE A 91 8.86 -10.15 -4.05
C ILE A 91 8.29 -10.75 -5.33
N TYR A 92 7.70 -9.90 -6.18
CA TYR A 92 7.00 -10.31 -7.39
C TYR A 92 7.49 -9.58 -8.64
N ASP A 93 7.55 -10.34 -9.72
CA ASP A 93 7.72 -9.83 -11.09
C ASP A 93 6.50 -10.23 -11.94
N PHE A 94 6.26 -9.50 -13.01
CA PHE A 94 5.15 -9.74 -13.92
C PHE A 94 5.62 -9.88 -15.35
N GLN A 95 5.18 -10.94 -16.00
CA GLN A 95 5.43 -11.15 -17.42
C GLN A 95 4.11 -11.24 -18.16
N VAL A 96 3.98 -10.38 -19.17
CA VAL A 96 2.81 -10.33 -20.03
C VAL A 96 3.08 -11.14 -21.28
N ASP A 97 2.28 -12.17 -21.53
CA ASP A 97 2.28 -12.94 -22.79
C ASP A 97 1.06 -12.54 -23.63
N ILE A 98 1.28 -11.60 -24.55
CA ILE A 98 0.23 -11.09 -25.44
C ILE A 98 -0.28 -12.17 -26.38
N GLY A 99 0.57 -13.11 -26.77
CA GLY A 99 0.21 -14.17 -27.72
C GLY A 99 -0.81 -15.14 -27.15
N ASN A 100 -0.72 -15.40 -25.85
CA ASN A 100 -1.60 -16.29 -25.11
C ASN A 100 -2.61 -15.58 -24.23
N TRP A 101 -2.58 -14.26 -24.19
CA TRP A 101 -3.44 -13.44 -23.30
C TRP A 101 -3.27 -13.79 -21.81
N GLU A 102 -2.03 -14.03 -21.39
CA GLU A 102 -1.68 -14.41 -20.03
C GLU A 102 -0.86 -13.31 -19.35
N LEU A 103 -1.13 -13.10 -18.07
CA LEU A 103 -0.22 -12.44 -17.12
C LEU A 103 0.38 -13.50 -16.21
N ARG A 104 1.68 -13.64 -16.23
CA ARG A 104 2.41 -14.52 -15.33
C ARG A 104 2.91 -13.73 -14.16
N VAL A 105 2.51 -14.13 -12.96
CA VAL A 105 3.01 -13.62 -11.70
C VAL A 105 4.17 -14.51 -11.27
N ILE A 106 5.33 -13.93 -11.08
CA ILE A 106 6.57 -14.64 -10.79
C ILE A 106 7.01 -14.27 -9.38
N LYS A 107 7.30 -15.30 -8.56
CA LYS A 107 7.91 -15.18 -7.25
C LYS A 107 9.16 -16.04 -7.19
N ASP A 108 10.30 -15.48 -6.77
CA ASP A 108 11.59 -16.19 -6.68
C ASP A 108 11.98 -16.89 -8.00
N GLY A 109 11.70 -16.26 -9.15
CA GLY A 109 11.97 -16.78 -10.48
C GLY A 109 11.04 -17.91 -10.95
N ASN A 110 10.01 -18.26 -10.18
CA ASN A 110 9.04 -19.28 -10.52
C ASN A 110 7.67 -18.66 -10.82
N VAL A 111 6.96 -19.21 -11.80
CA VAL A 111 5.57 -18.82 -12.07
C VAL A 111 4.70 -19.33 -10.92
N GLU A 112 4.21 -18.41 -10.10
CA GLU A 112 3.30 -18.71 -8.98
C GLU A 112 1.85 -18.76 -9.44
N ARG A 113 1.50 -17.89 -10.38
CA ARG A 113 0.12 -17.73 -10.85
C ARG A 113 0.09 -17.30 -12.30
N ILE A 114 -0.90 -17.79 -13.03
CA ILE A 114 -1.22 -17.32 -14.38
C ILE A 114 -2.64 -16.78 -14.34
N LEU A 115 -2.80 -15.54 -14.80
CA LEU A 115 -4.08 -14.88 -14.98
C LEU A 115 -4.40 -14.83 -16.47
N ASP A 116 -5.54 -15.36 -16.84
CA ASP A 116 -6.01 -15.46 -18.21
C ASP A 116 -6.97 -14.29 -18.53
N TRP A 117 -6.74 -13.60 -19.66
CA TRP A 117 -7.56 -12.46 -20.08
C TRP A 117 -8.38 -12.74 -21.34
N GLU A 118 -8.50 -13.96 -21.75
CA GLU A 118 -9.15 -14.32 -23.01
C GLU A 118 -10.54 -13.67 -23.17
N ASN A 119 -11.27 -13.54 -22.07
CA ASN A 119 -12.59 -12.88 -22.06
C ASN A 119 -12.54 -11.36 -22.25
N SER A 120 -11.39 -10.74 -22.10
CA SER A 120 -11.17 -9.30 -22.28
C SER A 120 -10.63 -8.95 -23.67
N SER A 121 -10.31 -9.97 -24.49
CA SER A 121 -9.59 -9.85 -25.76
C SER A 121 -10.25 -8.95 -26.81
N SER A 122 -11.59 -8.75 -26.76
CA SER A 122 -12.30 -7.90 -27.71
C SER A 122 -11.94 -6.42 -27.65
N TYR A 123 -11.25 -5.99 -26.57
CA TYR A 123 -10.85 -4.61 -26.34
C TYR A 123 -9.36 -4.35 -26.64
N TYR A 124 -8.58 -5.39 -26.96
CA TYR A 124 -7.14 -5.31 -27.16
C TYR A 124 -6.78 -5.31 -28.63
N ARG A 125 -6.49 -4.14 -29.17
CA ARG A 125 -5.81 -4.00 -30.46
C ARG A 125 -4.63 -3.08 -30.26
N ASP A 126 -3.43 -3.62 -30.41
CA ASP A 126 -2.14 -2.89 -30.51
C ASP A 126 -1.85 -1.93 -29.33
N GLY A 127 -2.12 -2.34 -28.09
CA GLY A 127 -1.99 -1.47 -26.91
C GLY A 127 -0.77 -1.76 -26.06
N GLU A 128 -0.24 -0.72 -25.46
CA GLU A 128 0.72 -0.83 -24.35
C GLU A 128 0.00 -1.26 -23.09
N PHE A 129 0.65 -2.10 -22.30
CA PHE A 129 0.16 -2.51 -20.98
C PHE A 129 0.82 -1.66 -19.90
N GLN A 130 0.05 -1.28 -18.93
CA GLN A 130 0.56 -0.67 -17.71
C GLN A 130 0.04 -1.47 -16.53
N ILE A 131 0.95 -1.92 -15.68
CA ILE A 131 0.62 -2.54 -14.41
C ILE A 131 0.59 -1.43 -13.37
N ASP A 132 -0.54 -1.33 -12.66
CA ASP A 132 -0.72 -0.37 -11.60
C ASP A 132 -0.97 -1.12 -10.29
N TYR A 133 -0.11 -0.90 -9.31
CA TYR A 133 -0.08 -1.66 -8.06
C TYR A 133 -0.83 -0.98 -6.92
N LEU A 134 -1.38 0.22 -7.13
CA LEU A 134 -1.67 1.09 -5.99
C LEU A 134 -3.12 1.54 -5.89
N ASN A 135 -4.04 0.89 -6.61
CA ASN A 135 -5.42 1.35 -6.67
C ASN A 135 -6.32 0.81 -5.55
N LEU A 136 -6.02 -0.37 -5.04
CA LEU A 136 -6.77 -0.98 -3.94
C LEU A 136 -5.80 -1.50 -2.90
N ILE A 137 -5.64 -0.74 -1.81
CA ILE A 137 -4.77 -1.08 -0.69
C ILE A 137 -5.58 -0.96 0.59
N SER A 138 -5.52 -1.98 1.42
CA SER A 138 -6.10 -1.95 2.76
C SER A 138 -5.17 -2.61 3.78
N TYR A 139 -5.30 -2.19 5.03
CA TYR A 139 -4.54 -2.72 6.14
C TYR A 139 -5.45 -3.24 7.23
N GLU A 140 -5.04 -4.37 7.83
CA GLU A 140 -5.67 -4.95 9.02
C GLU A 140 -4.59 -5.18 10.07
N ILE A 141 -4.92 -4.91 11.31
CA ILE A 141 -4.04 -5.21 12.45
C ILE A 141 -4.73 -6.23 13.32
N LEU A 142 -4.11 -7.41 13.44
CA LEU A 142 -4.60 -8.56 14.19
C LEU A 142 -3.46 -9.11 15.03
N ASP A 143 -3.65 -9.19 16.34
CA ASP A 143 -2.68 -9.78 17.28
C ASP A 143 -1.24 -9.24 17.05
N GLU A 144 -1.07 -7.93 17.05
CA GLU A 144 0.22 -7.21 16.85
C GLU A 144 0.86 -7.43 15.47
N LYS A 145 0.13 -8.05 14.54
CA LYS A 145 0.57 -8.22 13.15
C LYS A 145 -0.16 -7.26 12.24
N ILE A 146 0.58 -6.68 11.34
CA ILE A 146 0.04 -5.81 10.31
C ILE A 146 -0.07 -6.63 9.02
N LEU A 147 -1.29 -6.78 8.53
CA LEU A 147 -1.58 -7.40 7.25
C LEU A 147 -1.90 -6.31 6.23
N MET A 148 -1.28 -6.36 5.08
CA MET A 148 -1.58 -5.51 3.94
C MET A 148 -2.22 -6.34 2.83
N ASN A 149 -3.37 -5.90 2.36
CA ASN A 149 -4.02 -6.45 1.18
C ASN A 149 -3.90 -5.45 0.04
N MET A 150 -3.45 -5.91 -1.12
CA MET A 150 -3.27 -5.12 -2.31
C MET A 150 -3.88 -5.82 -3.51
N GLU A 151 -4.56 -5.07 -4.36
CA GLU A 151 -4.97 -5.55 -5.68
C GLU A 151 -4.12 -4.90 -6.76
N VAL A 152 -3.65 -5.69 -7.68
CA VAL A 152 -2.93 -5.23 -8.87
C VAL A 152 -3.94 -5.02 -9.99
N CYS A 153 -3.88 -3.88 -10.62
CA CYS A 153 -4.72 -3.56 -11.77
C CYS A 153 -3.85 -3.50 -13.04
N ILE A 154 -4.34 -4.09 -14.10
CA ILE A 154 -3.71 -4.03 -15.41
C ILE A 154 -4.50 -3.06 -16.25
N TRP A 155 -3.84 -1.99 -16.65
CA TRP A 155 -4.42 -1.01 -17.55
C TRP A 155 -4.00 -1.30 -18.97
N THR A 156 -4.96 -1.21 -19.86
CA THR A 156 -4.71 -1.32 -21.29
C THR A 156 -5.04 0.00 -21.94
N ASN A 157 -4.07 0.56 -22.63
CA ASN A 157 -4.24 1.82 -23.35
C ASN A 157 -5.06 1.60 -24.62
N ILE A 158 -6.40 1.67 -24.50
CA ILE A 158 -7.29 1.65 -25.66
C ILE A 158 -7.60 3.10 -26.03
N GLY A 159 -7.02 3.58 -27.12
CA GLY A 159 -7.34 4.91 -27.67
C GLY A 159 -6.59 6.09 -27.02
N GLY A 160 -5.44 5.86 -26.43
CA GLY A 160 -4.52 6.88 -25.94
C GLY A 160 -4.32 6.88 -24.42
N PRO A 161 -3.34 7.63 -23.91
CA PRO A 161 -3.00 7.71 -22.50
C PRO A 161 -4.19 8.08 -21.63
N GLY A 162 -4.45 7.30 -20.58
CA GLY A 162 -5.53 7.53 -19.62
C GLY A 162 -6.92 7.06 -20.04
N LYS A 163 -7.04 6.31 -21.14
CA LYS A 163 -8.31 5.70 -21.59
C LYS A 163 -8.20 4.18 -21.62
N GLY A 164 -8.00 3.58 -20.47
CA GLY A 164 -7.99 2.14 -20.34
C GLY A 164 -9.07 1.67 -19.35
N PHE A 165 -9.40 0.40 -19.40
CA PHE A 165 -10.20 -0.25 -18.36
C PHE A 165 -9.27 -1.06 -17.46
N PRO A 166 -9.41 -0.96 -16.14
CA PRO A 166 -8.64 -1.81 -15.24
C PRO A 166 -9.13 -3.25 -15.37
N ASN A 167 -8.20 -4.16 -15.52
CA ASN A 167 -8.44 -5.60 -15.41
C ASN A 167 -7.86 -6.11 -14.10
N ASP A 168 -8.48 -7.15 -13.57
CA ASP A 168 -8.03 -7.79 -12.34
C ASP A 168 -6.66 -8.46 -12.55
N GLY A 169 -5.64 -7.90 -11.93
CA GLY A 169 -4.29 -8.45 -11.87
C GLY A 169 -4.05 -9.36 -10.69
N GLY A 170 -5.08 -9.57 -9.87
CA GLY A 170 -5.03 -10.44 -8.69
C GLY A 170 -4.84 -9.72 -7.37
N LYS A 171 -5.16 -10.47 -6.31
CA LYS A 171 -5.03 -10.01 -4.93
C LYS A 171 -3.78 -10.60 -4.30
N PHE A 172 -3.09 -9.76 -3.54
CA PHE A 172 -1.88 -10.11 -2.80
C PHE A 172 -2.06 -9.73 -1.35
N CYS A 173 -1.58 -10.59 -0.47
CA CYS A 173 -1.62 -10.36 0.97
C CYS A 173 -0.21 -10.51 1.53
N PHE A 174 0.21 -9.55 2.33
CA PHE A 174 1.55 -9.48 2.91
C PHE A 174 1.47 -9.26 4.41
N ASN A 175 2.47 -9.76 5.14
CA ASN A 175 2.79 -9.22 6.44
C ASN A 175 3.63 -7.94 6.26
N VAL A 176 3.39 -6.96 7.12
CA VAL A 176 4.30 -5.82 7.28
C VAL A 176 5.13 -6.09 8.52
N ALA A 177 6.38 -6.47 8.35
CA ALA A 177 7.29 -6.82 9.43
C ALA A 177 8.41 -5.80 9.58
N TYR A 178 8.94 -5.66 10.80
CA TYR A 178 10.09 -4.78 11.07
C TYR A 178 11.38 -5.57 11.01
N GLU A 179 12.24 -5.18 10.08
CA GLU A 179 13.54 -5.80 9.89
C GLU A 179 14.62 -4.77 9.58
N ASN A 180 15.79 -4.92 10.23
CA ASN A 180 16.96 -4.08 9.99
C ASN A 180 16.69 -2.57 10.05
N GLY A 181 15.85 -2.14 11.00
CA GLY A 181 15.55 -0.73 11.22
C GLY A 181 14.46 -0.14 10.32
N MET A 182 13.70 -0.97 9.60
CA MET A 182 12.60 -0.51 8.75
C MET A 182 11.49 -1.55 8.60
N PHE A 183 10.29 -1.10 8.31
CA PHE A 183 9.18 -1.98 7.95
C PHE A 183 9.27 -2.42 6.50
N ARG A 184 8.99 -3.71 6.25
CA ARG A 184 9.07 -4.37 4.95
C ARG A 184 7.85 -5.24 4.72
N LEU A 185 7.62 -5.61 3.45
CA LEU A 185 6.64 -6.62 3.05
C LEU A 185 7.28 -8.01 3.05
N GLU A 186 6.54 -9.01 3.60
CA GLU A 186 6.88 -10.43 3.59
C GLU A 186 5.75 -11.31 2.99
#